data_01d77eecd08af7b3159c185dfdb3b67f
#
_entry.id   01d77eecd08af7b3159c185dfdb3b67f
#
_cell.length_a   1.000
_cell.length_b   1.000
_cell.length_c   1.000
_cell.angle_alpha   90.00
_cell.angle_beta   90.00
_cell.angle_gamma   90.00
#
_symmetry.space_group_name_H-M   'P 1'
#
loop_
_entity.id
_entity.type
_entity.pdbx_description
1 polymer ?
#
loop_
_entity_poly.entity_id
_entity_poly.type
_entity_poly.pdbx_seq_one_letter_code
_entity_poly.pdbx_strand_id
1 'polypeptide(L)'
;MSGVVVSQSDVHRGLGILAGLEAVDGARLAGADLRTQVAVALEELKKKDFAYVHVELPDAVVYGSDVAAKVKGIEAVDRELVGPLLEGLAQLGAHRIVAFCDSGNLHHGQVAAAEDPGFFAYRDSAAAPTAGTGRRFIEADARASTVPPRDATKFVLRLFAKGS
;
A
#
# COMPACT_ATOMS: atom_id res chain seq x y z
N MET A 1 6.17 0.72 19.04
CA MET A 1 6.18 0.06 17.72
C MET A 1 7.26 0.73 16.91
N SER A 2 8.25 -0.02 16.47
CA SER A 2 9.31 0.46 15.57
C SER A 2 8.83 0.34 14.13
N GLY A 3 9.15 1.31 13.29
CA GLY A 3 8.67 1.27 11.91
C GLY A 3 9.64 1.89 10.92
N VAL A 4 9.45 1.55 9.65
CA VAL A 4 10.28 2.03 8.55
C VAL A 4 9.42 2.49 7.38
N VAL A 5 9.88 3.51 6.67
CA VAL A 5 9.33 3.91 5.37
C VAL A 5 10.24 3.45 4.24
N VAL A 6 9.65 2.76 3.27
CA VAL A 6 10.28 2.29 2.03
C VAL A 6 9.64 3.04 0.88
N SER A 7 10.34 4.03 0.34
CA SER A 7 9.85 4.87 -0.75
C SER A 7 11.01 5.45 -1.56
N GLN A 8 10.82 5.56 -2.87
CA GLN A 8 11.75 6.29 -3.74
C GLN A 8 11.55 7.82 -3.62
N SER A 9 10.38 8.25 -3.15
CA SER A 9 10.02 9.66 -3.01
C SER A 9 10.63 10.26 -1.74
N ASP A 10 11.41 11.33 -1.90
CA ASP A 10 11.97 12.10 -0.80
C ASP A 10 10.89 12.67 0.12
N VAL A 11 9.76 13.07 -0.46
CA VAL A 11 8.62 13.61 0.28
C VAL A 11 8.05 12.56 1.22
N HIS A 12 7.79 11.35 0.74
CA HIS A 12 7.24 10.27 1.57
C HIS A 12 8.23 9.78 2.62
N ARG A 13 9.55 9.75 2.31
CA ARG A 13 10.56 9.47 3.31
C ARG A 13 10.59 10.54 4.40
N GLY A 14 10.55 11.82 4.00
CA GLY A 14 10.49 12.93 4.95
C GLY A 14 9.25 12.91 5.85
N LEU A 15 8.07 12.63 5.28
CA LEU A 15 6.84 12.46 6.07
C LEU A 15 6.95 11.27 7.03
N GLY A 16 7.54 10.16 6.61
CA GLY A 16 7.78 9.00 7.46
C GLY A 16 8.66 9.36 8.66
N ILE A 17 9.76 10.11 8.45
CA ILE A 17 10.64 10.57 9.53
C ILE A 17 9.88 11.48 10.49
N LEU A 18 9.08 12.42 9.98
CA LEU A 18 8.26 13.30 10.81
C LEU A 18 7.21 12.51 11.62
N ALA A 19 6.75 11.39 11.10
CA ALA A 19 5.84 10.48 11.80
C ALA A 19 6.56 9.54 12.79
N GLY A 20 7.88 9.65 12.94
CA GLY A 20 8.67 8.82 13.86
C GLY A 20 9.11 7.47 13.29
N LEU A 21 9.02 7.28 11.99
CA LEU A 21 9.56 6.10 11.31
C LEU A 21 11.03 6.31 10.93
N GLU A 22 11.77 5.24 10.83
CA GLU A 22 13.06 5.27 10.14
C GLU A 22 12.84 5.28 8.62
N ALA A 23 13.69 5.94 7.88
CA ALA A 23 13.62 5.89 6.42
C ALA A 23 14.73 5.01 5.85
N VAL A 24 14.37 4.16 4.90
CA VAL A 24 15.39 3.46 4.10
C VAL A 24 16.20 4.50 3.33
N ASP A 25 17.52 4.32 3.30
CA ASP A 25 18.40 5.19 2.53
C ASP A 25 17.93 5.25 1.05
N GLY A 26 17.70 6.48 0.58
CA GLY A 26 17.28 6.73 -0.78
C GLY A 26 18.23 6.15 -1.83
N ALA A 27 19.53 6.10 -1.54
CA ALA A 27 20.52 5.50 -2.44
C ALA A 27 20.26 4.00 -2.66
N ARG A 28 19.73 3.27 -1.68
CA ARG A 28 19.37 1.84 -1.82
C ARG A 28 18.14 1.64 -2.71
N LEU A 29 17.31 2.67 -2.86
CA LEU A 29 16.06 2.60 -3.61
C LEU A 29 16.11 3.36 -4.94
N ALA A 30 17.19 4.10 -5.21
CA ALA A 30 17.35 4.86 -6.44
C ALA A 30 17.36 3.91 -7.66
N GLY A 31 16.35 4.05 -8.53
CA GLY A 31 16.15 3.18 -9.68
C GLY A 31 15.76 1.74 -9.36
N ALA A 32 15.44 1.43 -8.09
CA ALA A 32 15.02 0.10 -7.68
C ALA A 32 13.67 -0.27 -8.32
N ASP A 33 13.58 -1.49 -8.82
CA ASP A 33 12.32 -2.07 -9.26
C ASP A 33 11.41 -2.43 -8.07
N LEU A 34 10.19 -2.84 -8.35
CA LEU A 34 9.19 -3.20 -7.33
C LEU A 34 9.65 -4.39 -6.48
N ARG A 35 10.33 -5.36 -7.07
CA ARG A 35 10.85 -6.54 -6.36
C ARG A 35 11.95 -6.19 -5.38
N THR A 36 12.82 -5.26 -5.74
CA THR A 36 13.86 -4.74 -4.84
C THR A 36 13.23 -4.00 -3.66
N GLN A 37 12.18 -3.20 -3.88
CA GLN A 37 11.45 -2.54 -2.80
C GLN A 37 10.81 -3.55 -1.83
N VAL A 38 10.24 -4.64 -2.36
CA VAL A 38 9.71 -5.75 -1.55
C VAL A 38 10.81 -6.40 -0.72
N ALA A 39 11.94 -6.73 -1.34
CA ALA A 39 13.07 -7.36 -0.63
C ALA A 39 13.56 -6.49 0.53
N VAL A 40 13.70 -5.19 0.31
CA VAL A 40 14.08 -4.22 1.34
C VAL A 40 13.02 -4.15 2.45
N ALA A 41 11.74 -4.09 2.12
CA ALA A 41 10.67 -4.05 3.11
C ALA A 41 10.65 -5.30 3.99
N LEU A 42 10.79 -6.48 3.40
CA LEU A 42 10.82 -7.75 4.13
C LEU A 42 12.08 -7.88 4.99
N GLU A 43 13.23 -7.38 4.52
CA GLU A 43 14.46 -7.34 5.33
C GLU A 43 14.28 -6.46 6.57
N GLU A 44 13.71 -5.28 6.40
CA GLU A 44 13.44 -4.36 7.51
C GLU A 44 12.41 -4.92 8.50
N LEU A 45 11.37 -5.60 8.01
CA LEU A 45 10.35 -6.23 8.86
C LEU A 45 10.87 -7.39 9.73
N LYS A 46 12.05 -7.94 9.45
CA LYS A 46 12.73 -8.86 10.37
C LYS A 46 13.20 -8.19 11.66
N LYS A 47 13.31 -6.86 11.66
CA LYS A 47 13.85 -6.05 12.76
C LYS A 47 12.84 -5.03 13.29
N LYS A 48 11.79 -4.76 12.54
CA LYS A 48 10.80 -3.71 12.79
C LYS A 48 9.40 -4.31 12.88
N ASP A 49 8.55 -3.65 13.65
CA ASP A 49 7.14 -4.04 13.81
C ASP A 49 6.27 -3.61 12.61
N PHE A 50 6.71 -2.60 11.83
CA PHE A 50 5.88 -1.96 10.82
C PHE A 50 6.73 -1.49 9.62
N ALA A 51 6.21 -1.64 8.41
CA ALA A 51 6.75 -1.04 7.20
C ALA A 51 5.65 -0.31 6.43
N TYR A 52 5.92 0.95 6.08
CA TYR A 52 5.13 1.71 5.14
C TYR A 52 5.82 1.67 3.78
N VAL A 53 5.22 0.98 2.82
CA VAL A 53 5.75 0.85 1.46
C VAL A 53 4.93 1.77 0.56
N HIS A 54 5.59 2.79 0.00
CA HIS A 54 4.97 3.73 -0.92
C HIS A 54 5.47 3.47 -2.33
N VAL A 55 4.54 3.34 -3.25
CA VAL A 55 4.80 3.05 -4.68
C VAL A 55 4.19 4.15 -5.54
N GLU A 56 5.02 4.74 -6.38
CA GLU A 56 4.59 5.66 -7.43
C GLU A 56 4.69 4.97 -8.78
N LEU A 57 3.63 5.00 -9.55
CA LEU A 57 3.70 4.66 -10.96
C LEU A 57 4.24 5.88 -11.74
N PRO A 58 4.98 5.68 -12.85
CA PRO A 58 5.45 6.79 -13.67
C PRO A 58 4.33 7.74 -14.09
N ASP A 59 4.58 9.05 -14.06
CA ASP A 59 3.59 10.09 -14.41
C ASP A 59 2.92 9.84 -15.76
N ALA A 60 3.66 9.36 -16.76
CA ALA A 60 3.12 9.00 -18.06
C ALA A 60 2.06 7.89 -17.99
N VAL A 61 2.14 7.01 -16.99
CA VAL A 61 1.16 5.94 -16.73
C VAL A 61 -0.02 6.50 -15.96
N VAL A 62 0.24 7.36 -14.98
CA VAL A 62 -0.79 7.90 -14.07
C VAL A 62 -1.64 8.96 -14.78
N TYR A 63 -1.00 9.91 -15.47
CA TYR A 63 -1.64 11.08 -16.07
C TYR A 63 -1.80 10.97 -17.59
N GLY A 64 -1.22 9.93 -18.20
CA GLY A 64 -1.36 9.67 -19.63
C GLY A 64 -2.77 9.23 -20.01
N SER A 65 -3.10 9.39 -21.29
CA SER A 65 -4.38 8.95 -21.86
C SER A 65 -4.41 7.45 -22.22
N ASP A 66 -3.30 6.74 -22.08
CA ASP A 66 -3.18 5.32 -22.42
C ASP A 66 -3.70 4.42 -21.29
N VAL A 67 -4.95 3.99 -21.43
CA VAL A 67 -5.59 3.04 -20.50
C VAL A 67 -4.82 1.73 -20.39
N ALA A 68 -4.33 1.24 -21.53
CA ALA A 68 -3.64 -0.05 -21.55
C ALA A 68 -2.32 0.02 -20.78
N ALA A 69 -1.60 1.14 -20.86
CA ALA A 69 -0.40 1.37 -20.06
C ALA A 69 -0.74 1.43 -18.58
N LYS A 70 -1.84 2.08 -18.19
CA LYS A 70 -2.30 2.14 -16.79
C LYS A 70 -2.66 0.77 -16.25
N VAL A 71 -3.40 -0.02 -16.99
CA VAL A 71 -3.74 -1.41 -16.60
C VAL A 71 -2.48 -2.24 -16.42
N LYS A 72 -1.55 -2.20 -17.37
CA LYS A 72 -0.25 -2.91 -17.25
C LYS A 72 0.56 -2.46 -16.03
N GLY A 73 0.51 -1.17 -15.69
CA GLY A 73 1.18 -0.64 -14.49
C GLY A 73 0.57 -1.24 -13.21
N ILE A 74 -0.75 -1.31 -13.10
CA ILE A 74 -1.45 -1.92 -11.97
C ILE A 74 -1.15 -3.43 -11.89
N GLU A 75 -1.20 -4.13 -13.02
CA GLU A 75 -0.84 -5.55 -13.10
C GLU A 75 0.62 -5.81 -12.69
N ALA A 76 1.53 -4.90 -13.02
CA ALA A 76 2.92 -4.98 -12.59
C ALA A 76 3.05 -4.83 -11.07
N VAL A 77 2.34 -3.88 -10.46
CA VAL A 77 2.31 -3.73 -8.99
C VAL A 77 1.78 -4.99 -8.32
N ASP A 78 0.71 -5.58 -8.84
CA ASP A 78 0.17 -6.82 -8.28
C ASP A 78 1.18 -7.98 -8.39
N ARG A 79 1.74 -8.18 -9.56
CA ARG A 79 2.65 -9.30 -9.86
C ARG A 79 4.03 -9.16 -9.20
N GLU A 80 4.56 -7.94 -9.12
CA GLU A 80 5.96 -7.70 -8.74
C GLU A 80 6.12 -7.12 -7.34
N LEU A 81 5.04 -6.62 -6.74
CA LEU A 81 5.06 -6.10 -5.38
C LEU A 81 4.11 -6.87 -4.47
N VAL A 82 2.79 -6.88 -4.77
CA VAL A 82 1.79 -7.43 -3.86
C VAL A 82 1.97 -8.95 -3.67
N GLY A 83 2.07 -9.70 -4.76
CA GLY A 83 2.31 -11.14 -4.71
C GLY A 83 3.54 -11.52 -3.89
N PRO A 84 4.74 -11.06 -4.28
CA PRO A 84 5.98 -11.37 -3.54
C PRO A 84 5.98 -10.87 -2.10
N LEU A 85 5.32 -9.73 -1.81
CA LEU A 85 5.19 -9.24 -0.44
C LEU A 85 4.35 -10.18 0.42
N LEU A 86 3.20 -10.66 -0.09
CA LEU A 86 2.35 -11.62 0.61
C LEU A 86 3.06 -12.95 0.86
N GLU A 87 3.81 -13.46 -0.12
CA GLU A 87 4.64 -14.66 0.02
C GLU A 87 5.71 -14.50 1.09
N GLY A 88 6.42 -13.36 1.08
CA GLY A 88 7.47 -13.07 2.06
C GLY A 88 6.91 -12.86 3.47
N LEU A 89 5.79 -12.16 3.60
CA LEU A 89 5.13 -11.97 4.90
C LEU A 89 4.67 -13.29 5.52
N ALA A 90 4.22 -14.25 4.71
CA ALA A 90 3.85 -15.57 5.21
C ALA A 90 5.03 -16.30 5.86
N GLN A 91 6.27 -16.02 5.44
CA GLN A 91 7.48 -16.59 6.04
C GLN A 91 7.88 -15.89 7.35
N LEU A 92 7.44 -14.66 7.56
CA LEU A 92 7.70 -13.90 8.78
C LEU A 92 6.71 -14.21 9.91
N GLY A 93 5.62 -14.93 9.63
CA GLY A 93 4.61 -15.31 10.60
C GLY A 93 3.32 -14.48 10.52
N ALA A 94 2.65 -14.32 11.67
CA ALA A 94 1.39 -13.57 11.74
C ALA A 94 1.60 -12.09 11.39
N HIS A 95 0.82 -11.59 10.45
CA HIS A 95 0.96 -10.23 9.92
C HIS A 95 -0.39 -9.62 9.57
N ARG A 96 -0.40 -8.30 9.52
CA ARG A 96 -1.50 -7.49 9.02
C ARG A 96 -1.03 -6.65 7.86
N ILE A 97 -1.83 -6.55 6.82
CA ILE A 97 -1.56 -5.71 5.66
C ILE A 97 -2.75 -4.80 5.37
N VAL A 98 -2.46 -3.56 5.09
CA VAL A 98 -3.41 -2.57 4.58
C VAL A 98 -2.87 -2.04 3.27
N ALA A 99 -3.63 -2.16 2.21
CA ALA A 99 -3.35 -1.52 0.93
C ALA A 99 -4.37 -0.40 0.71
N PHE A 100 -3.91 0.79 0.34
CA PHE A 100 -4.80 1.89 -0.02
C PHE A 100 -4.34 2.61 -1.27
N CYS A 101 -5.35 3.11 -1.99
CA CYS A 101 -5.17 4.06 -3.06
C CYS A 101 -5.63 5.42 -2.52
N ASP A 102 -4.77 6.42 -2.57
CA ASP A 102 -5.01 7.74 -1.99
C ASP A 102 -5.87 8.65 -2.88
N SER A 103 -5.88 8.39 -4.18
CA SER A 103 -6.67 9.18 -5.14
C SER A 103 -7.12 8.35 -6.34
N GLY A 104 -8.34 8.61 -6.80
CA GLY A 104 -8.85 8.14 -8.08
C GLY A 104 -8.38 9.07 -9.20
N ASN A 105 -7.41 8.67 -10.00
CA ASN A 105 -7.07 9.38 -11.23
C ASN A 105 -8.00 8.95 -12.35
N LEU A 106 -8.97 9.81 -12.68
CA LEU A 106 -9.87 9.58 -13.78
C LEU A 106 -9.15 9.73 -15.13
N HIS A 107 -9.57 8.92 -16.07
CA HIS A 107 -9.18 9.01 -17.47
C HIS A 107 -9.50 10.41 -18.03
N HIS A 108 -8.68 10.91 -18.93
CA HIS A 108 -8.84 12.19 -19.62
C HIS A 108 -8.50 13.48 -18.85
N GLY A 109 -7.53 13.46 -17.94
CA GLY A 109 -7.06 14.70 -17.29
C GLY A 109 -8.11 15.34 -16.37
N GLN A 110 -9.19 14.65 -16.09
CA GLN A 110 -10.11 15.07 -15.04
C GLN A 110 -9.44 14.78 -13.70
N VAL A 111 -9.17 15.82 -12.95
CA VAL A 111 -8.81 15.69 -11.55
C VAL A 111 -9.96 14.96 -10.85
N ALA A 112 -9.66 13.92 -10.09
CA ALA A 112 -10.65 13.29 -9.25
C ALA A 112 -11.42 14.37 -8.50
N ALA A 113 -12.74 14.34 -8.58
CA ALA A 113 -13.53 15.24 -7.79
C ALA A 113 -13.14 15.04 -6.33
N ALA A 114 -13.05 16.13 -5.55
CA ALA A 114 -12.71 16.09 -4.13
C ALA A 114 -13.63 15.17 -3.30
N GLU A 115 -14.63 14.61 -3.93
CA GLU A 115 -15.65 13.71 -3.40
C GLU A 115 -15.35 12.21 -3.61
N ASP A 116 -14.32 11.84 -4.38
CA ASP A 116 -13.91 10.43 -4.50
C ASP A 116 -12.87 10.09 -3.41
N PRO A 117 -13.32 9.60 -2.25
CA PRO A 117 -12.41 9.19 -1.19
C PRO A 117 -11.61 7.98 -1.66
N GLY A 118 -10.33 7.98 -1.35
CA GLY A 118 -9.51 6.79 -1.50
C GLY A 118 -10.14 5.60 -0.77
N PHE A 119 -9.83 4.40 -1.20
CA PHE A 119 -10.32 3.17 -0.58
C PHE A 119 -9.15 2.27 -0.18
N PHE A 120 -9.42 1.32 0.71
CA PHE A 120 -8.40 0.41 1.21
C PHE A 120 -8.90 -1.03 1.26
N ALA A 121 -7.95 -1.96 1.21
CA ALA A 121 -8.14 -3.37 1.53
C ALA A 121 -7.34 -3.73 2.78
N TYR A 122 -7.91 -4.59 3.62
CA TYR A 122 -7.27 -5.07 4.85
C TYR A 122 -7.29 -6.59 4.90
N ARG A 123 -6.18 -7.16 5.38
CA ARG A 123 -6.04 -8.60 5.66
C ARG A 123 -5.31 -8.79 6.98
N ASP A 124 -5.82 -9.70 7.79
CA ASP A 124 -5.15 -10.20 9.00
C ASP A 124 -4.90 -11.70 8.81
N SER A 125 -3.65 -12.11 8.82
CA SER A 125 -3.27 -13.51 8.62
C SER A 125 -3.54 -14.37 9.86
N ALA A 126 -3.69 -13.76 11.04
CA ALA A 126 -4.04 -14.45 12.29
C ALA A 126 -5.55 -14.65 12.44
N ALA A 127 -6.37 -13.90 11.69
CA ALA A 127 -7.81 -14.16 11.66
C ALA A 127 -8.06 -15.52 11.02
N ALA A 128 -9.05 -16.27 11.55
CA ALA A 128 -9.48 -17.50 10.91
C ALA A 128 -9.72 -17.25 9.41
N PRO A 129 -9.34 -18.18 8.52
CA PRO A 129 -9.55 -17.99 7.10
C PRO A 129 -11.04 -17.92 6.83
N THR A 130 -11.58 -16.72 6.96
CA THR A 130 -12.86 -16.41 6.35
C THR A 130 -12.60 -16.52 4.86
N ALA A 131 -13.36 -17.37 4.18
CA ALA A 131 -13.38 -17.38 2.73
C ALA A 131 -13.38 -15.92 2.29
N GLY A 132 -12.40 -15.53 1.49
CA GLY A 132 -12.25 -14.14 1.09
C GLY A 132 -13.60 -13.61 0.66
N THR A 133 -13.90 -12.36 0.95
CA THR A 133 -15.24 -11.78 0.67
C THR A 133 -15.61 -11.85 -0.83
N GLY A 134 -14.73 -12.33 -1.70
CA GLY A 134 -14.88 -12.32 -3.15
C GLY A 134 -14.84 -10.90 -3.73
N ARG A 135 -14.59 -9.89 -2.90
CA ARG A 135 -14.53 -8.51 -3.33
C ARG A 135 -13.20 -8.20 -4.00
N ARG A 136 -13.26 -7.40 -5.03
CA ARG A 136 -12.09 -6.89 -5.75
C ARG A 136 -11.61 -5.58 -5.14
N PHE A 137 -10.38 -5.23 -5.36
CA PHE A 137 -9.82 -3.94 -4.96
C PHE A 137 -10.21 -2.85 -5.98
N ILE A 138 -11.51 -2.50 -5.98
CA ILE A 138 -12.10 -1.48 -6.85
C ILE A 138 -13.13 -0.64 -6.07
N GLU A 139 -13.38 0.57 -6.54
CA GLU A 139 -14.29 1.54 -5.89
C GLU A 139 -15.71 1.00 -5.70
N ALA A 140 -16.24 0.26 -6.69
CA ALA A 140 -17.59 -0.30 -6.62
C ALA A 140 -17.75 -1.28 -5.47
N ASP A 141 -16.76 -2.16 -5.27
CA ASP A 141 -16.76 -3.14 -4.18
C ASP A 141 -16.50 -2.45 -2.83
N ALA A 142 -15.68 -1.40 -2.82
CA ALA A 142 -15.44 -0.58 -1.62
C ALA A 142 -16.69 0.18 -1.18
N ARG A 143 -17.43 0.78 -2.11
CA ARG A 143 -18.72 1.46 -1.83
C ARG A 143 -19.79 0.50 -1.28
N ALA A 144 -19.77 -0.75 -1.72
CA ALA A 144 -20.66 -1.81 -1.20
C ALA A 144 -20.19 -2.36 0.16
N SER A 145 -19.07 -1.90 0.70
CA SER A 145 -18.55 -2.34 1.99
C SER A 145 -19.38 -1.78 3.14
N THR A 146 -19.56 -2.61 4.17
CA THR A 146 -20.23 -2.19 5.42
C THR A 146 -19.33 -1.44 6.38
N VAL A 147 -18.03 -1.31 6.06
CA VAL A 147 -17.07 -0.57 6.89
C VAL A 147 -17.16 0.91 6.53
N PRO A 148 -17.73 1.77 7.38
CA PRO A 148 -17.85 3.18 7.06
C PRO A 148 -16.46 3.85 7.08
N PRO A 149 -16.10 4.60 6.03
CA PRO A 149 -14.78 5.25 5.92
C PRO A 149 -14.65 6.50 6.81
N ARG A 150 -15.61 6.77 7.69
CA ARG A 150 -15.74 8.06 8.41
C ARG A 150 -14.55 8.41 9.31
N ASP A 151 -13.65 7.48 9.57
CA ASP A 151 -12.44 7.76 10.35
C ASP A 151 -11.33 6.75 9.99
N ALA A 152 -10.82 6.85 8.76
CA ALA A 152 -9.76 5.99 8.25
C ALA A 152 -8.53 6.01 9.19
N THR A 153 -8.18 7.16 9.75
CA THR A 153 -7.06 7.29 10.69
C THR A 153 -7.28 6.46 11.94
N LYS A 154 -8.45 6.57 12.58
CA LYS A 154 -8.75 5.76 13.77
C LYS A 154 -8.83 4.27 13.44
N PHE A 155 -9.35 3.92 12.26
CA PHE A 155 -9.39 2.54 11.81
C PHE A 155 -7.97 1.97 11.68
N VAL A 156 -7.09 2.64 10.93
CA VAL A 156 -5.69 2.22 10.74
C VAL A 156 -4.95 2.14 12.08
N LEU A 157 -5.11 3.13 12.96
CA LEU A 157 -4.50 3.10 14.29
C LEU A 157 -4.94 1.88 15.11
N ARG A 158 -6.23 1.50 15.05
CA ARG A 158 -6.74 0.30 15.71
C ARG A 158 -6.17 -0.99 15.13
N LEU A 159 -5.99 -1.05 13.80
CA LEU A 159 -5.41 -2.23 13.15
C LEU A 159 -3.98 -2.51 13.61
N PHE A 160 -3.22 -1.47 13.90
CA PHE A 160 -1.83 -1.58 14.34
C PHE A 160 -1.65 -1.43 15.86
N ALA A 161 -2.70 -1.13 16.62
CA ALA A 161 -2.64 -1.18 18.08
C ALA A 161 -2.32 -2.62 18.51
N LYS A 162 -1.29 -2.79 19.33
CA LYS A 162 -0.98 -4.08 19.97
C LYS A 162 -2.18 -4.47 20.82
N GLY A 163 -2.72 -5.64 20.57
CA GLY A 163 -3.92 -6.23 21.10
C GLY A 163 -4.42 -5.68 22.44
N SER A 164 -5.62 -5.19 22.40
CA SER A 164 -6.51 -5.15 23.56
C SER A 164 -7.30 -6.44 23.58
#